data_66dd8e0c57237946fbac3f7f07236581
#
_entry.id   66dd8e0c57237946fbac3f7f07236581
#
_cell.length_a   1.000
_cell.length_b   1.000
_cell.length_c   1.000
_cell.angle_alpha   90.00
_cell.angle_beta   90.00
_cell.angle_gamma   90.00
#
_symmetry.space_group_name_H-M   'P 1'
#
loop_
_entity.id
_entity.type
_entity.pdbx_description
1 polymer ?
#
loop_
_entity_poly.entity_id
_entity_poly.type
_entity_poly.pdbx_seq_one_letter_code
_entity_poly.pdbx_strand_id
1 'polypeptide(L)'
;MSSNSISNAIQTLEELLNGLDQAYWEANSLDRKDFFYDLISALHAELSELNKLSVQDHHLEYESVTEEFRAARPKLSRLRKLVDDFALRSTTAV
;
A
#
# COMPACT_ATOMS: atom_id res chain seq x y z
N MET A 1 -13.12 19.29 -1.98
CA MET A 1 -12.46 18.80 -0.79
C MET A 1 -11.43 17.76 -1.16
N SER A 2 -10.18 18.01 -0.85
CA SER A 2 -9.13 17.09 -1.24
C SER A 2 -8.98 15.97 -0.21
N SER A 3 -9.23 14.73 -0.62
CA SER A 3 -8.95 13.56 0.18
C SER A 3 -7.50 13.10 0.02
N ASN A 4 -6.69 13.85 -0.77
CA ASN A 4 -5.35 13.47 -1.17
C ASN A 4 -4.26 14.30 -0.49
N SER A 5 -4.51 14.78 0.72
CA SER A 5 -3.46 15.43 1.49
C SER A 5 -2.41 14.43 1.94
N ILE A 6 -1.20 14.90 2.23
CA ILE A 6 -0.13 14.04 2.74
C ILE A 6 -0.58 13.33 4.02
N SER A 7 -1.30 14.03 4.89
CA SER A 7 -1.81 13.45 6.13
C SER A 7 -2.73 12.26 5.87
N ASN A 8 -3.66 12.41 4.93
CA ASN A 8 -4.55 11.32 4.55
C ASN A 8 -3.80 10.17 3.87
N ALA A 9 -2.82 10.50 3.04
CA ALA A 9 -2.00 9.50 2.37
C ALA A 9 -1.21 8.67 3.38
N ILE A 10 -0.62 9.30 4.39
CA ILE A 10 0.11 8.59 5.44
C ILE A 10 -0.80 7.58 6.13
N GLN A 11 -1.99 8.02 6.52
CA GLN A 11 -2.93 7.14 7.20
C GLN A 11 -3.32 5.95 6.32
N THR A 12 -3.64 6.20 5.07
CA THR A 12 -4.02 5.15 4.12
C THR A 12 -2.88 4.17 3.91
N LEU A 13 -1.66 4.65 3.74
CA LEU A 13 -0.50 3.79 3.54
C LEU A 13 -0.17 2.98 4.77
N GLU A 14 -0.35 3.53 5.98
CA GLU A 14 -0.15 2.78 7.21
C GLU A 14 -1.16 1.65 7.34
N GLU A 15 -2.42 1.90 7.02
CA GLU A 15 -3.45 0.86 7.04
C GLU A 15 -3.15 -0.25 6.03
N LEU A 16 -2.74 0.15 4.83
CA LEU A 16 -2.35 -0.81 3.79
C LEU A 16 -1.15 -1.62 4.23
N LEU A 17 -0.16 -0.97 4.84
CA LEU A 17 1.05 -1.64 5.32
C LEU A 17 0.73 -2.70 6.37
N ASN A 18 -0.19 -2.39 7.30
CA ASN A 18 -0.62 -3.35 8.30
C ASN A 18 -1.26 -4.58 7.66
N GLY A 19 -2.11 -4.36 6.66
CA GLY A 19 -2.74 -5.46 5.92
C GLY A 19 -1.74 -6.32 5.16
N LEU A 20 -0.76 -5.68 4.52
CA LEU A 20 0.27 -6.38 3.77
C LEU A 20 1.20 -7.16 4.69
N ASP A 21 1.52 -6.62 5.86
CA ASP A 21 2.36 -7.31 6.84
C ASP A 21 1.70 -8.59 7.29
N GLN A 22 0.41 -8.53 7.58
CA GLN A 22 -0.35 -9.71 7.96
C GLN A 22 -0.41 -10.73 6.81
N ALA A 23 -0.63 -10.26 5.59
CA ALA A 23 -0.67 -11.13 4.41
C ALA A 23 0.68 -11.81 4.17
N TYR A 24 1.79 -11.11 4.43
CA TYR A 24 3.12 -11.68 4.32
C TYR A 24 3.29 -12.90 5.23
N TRP A 25 2.87 -12.75 6.50
CA TRP A 25 3.01 -13.84 7.46
C TRP A 25 2.09 -15.03 7.15
N GLU A 26 0.96 -14.77 6.50
CA GLU A 26 0.01 -15.81 6.13
C GLU A 26 0.30 -16.44 4.76
N ALA A 27 1.25 -15.88 4.00
CA ALA A 27 1.53 -16.37 2.66
C ALA A 27 2.12 -17.79 2.69
N ASN A 28 1.66 -18.64 1.77
CA ASN A 28 2.03 -20.05 1.72
C ASN A 28 3.17 -20.37 0.77
N SER A 29 3.59 -19.40 -0.05
CA SER A 29 4.64 -19.64 -1.04
C SER A 29 5.68 -18.55 -0.95
N LEU A 30 6.90 -18.89 -1.37
CA LEU A 30 8.00 -17.94 -1.42
C LEU A 30 7.70 -16.79 -2.39
N ASP A 31 7.08 -17.11 -3.53
CA ASP A 31 6.74 -16.11 -4.53
C ASP A 31 5.77 -15.06 -3.97
N ARG A 32 4.79 -15.50 -3.19
CA ARG A 32 3.83 -14.57 -2.56
C ARG A 32 4.51 -13.75 -1.47
N LYS A 33 5.39 -14.35 -0.70
CA LYS A 33 6.15 -13.62 0.32
C LYS A 33 7.03 -12.55 -0.32
N ASP A 34 7.70 -12.87 -1.41
CA ASP A 34 8.52 -11.91 -2.13
C ASP A 34 7.68 -10.76 -2.68
N PHE A 35 6.51 -11.08 -3.22
CA PHE A 35 5.58 -10.07 -3.73
C PHE A 35 5.17 -9.09 -2.63
N PHE A 36 4.75 -9.61 -1.49
CA PHE A 36 4.33 -8.76 -0.37
C PHE A 36 5.51 -8.01 0.23
N TYR A 37 6.67 -8.63 0.31
CA TYR A 37 7.87 -7.98 0.81
C TYR A 37 8.24 -6.75 -0.03
N ASP A 38 8.18 -6.89 -1.35
CA ASP A 38 8.48 -5.78 -2.25
C ASP A 38 7.53 -4.61 -2.04
N LEU A 39 6.23 -4.92 -1.86
CA LEU A 39 5.23 -3.88 -1.59
C LEU A 39 5.46 -3.22 -0.24
N ILE A 40 5.74 -4.01 0.79
CA ILE A 40 6.01 -3.50 2.13
C ILE A 40 7.22 -2.56 2.11
N SER A 41 8.29 -2.96 1.43
CA SER A 41 9.49 -2.15 1.32
C SER A 41 9.22 -0.82 0.62
N ALA A 42 8.44 -0.85 -0.47
CA ALA A 42 8.09 0.36 -1.22
C ALA A 42 7.23 1.30 -0.37
N LEU A 43 6.29 0.74 0.41
CA LEU A 43 5.44 1.55 1.29
C LEU A 43 6.24 2.18 2.42
N HIS A 44 7.19 1.46 2.99
CA HIS A 44 8.07 2.03 4.01
C HIS A 44 8.89 3.19 3.47
N ALA A 45 9.42 3.06 2.25
CA ALA A 45 10.18 4.13 1.62
C ALA A 45 9.31 5.38 1.42
N GLU A 46 8.11 5.19 0.92
CA GLU A 46 7.17 6.29 0.69
C GLU A 46 6.77 6.95 2.01
N LEU A 47 6.42 6.16 3.01
CA LEU A 47 6.02 6.68 4.33
C LEU A 47 7.15 7.49 4.99
N SER A 48 8.38 7.01 4.88
CA SER A 48 9.53 7.72 5.45
C SER A 48 9.65 9.13 4.88
N GLU A 49 9.52 9.26 3.56
CA GLU A 49 9.60 10.57 2.91
C GLU A 49 8.38 11.43 3.21
N LEU A 50 7.19 10.84 3.22
CA LEU A 50 5.96 11.57 3.54
C LEU A 50 5.97 12.11 4.96
N ASN A 51 6.49 11.35 5.90
CA ASN A 51 6.60 11.81 7.29
C ASN A 51 7.51 13.04 7.40
N LYS A 52 8.59 13.08 6.64
CA LYS A 52 9.48 14.25 6.60
C LYS A 52 8.76 15.47 6.05
N LEU A 53 8.01 15.29 4.97
CA LEU A 53 7.24 16.40 4.37
C LEU A 53 6.11 16.85 5.28
N SER A 54 5.46 15.93 5.98
CA SER A 54 4.37 16.24 6.90
C SER A 54 4.81 17.14 8.06
N VAL A 55 6.06 17.02 8.49
CA VAL A 55 6.61 17.91 9.51
C VAL A 55 6.63 19.36 9.03
N GLN A 56 6.87 19.56 7.73
CA GLN A 56 6.93 20.91 7.14
C GLN A 56 5.53 21.42 6.84
N ASP A 57 4.69 20.60 6.19
CA ASP A 57 3.33 21.00 5.83
C ASP A 57 2.47 19.77 5.56
N HIS A 58 1.70 19.37 6.55
CA HIS A 58 0.83 18.19 6.46
C HIS A 58 -0.41 18.40 5.60
N HIS A 59 -0.66 19.63 5.15
CA HIS A 59 -1.77 19.95 4.26
C HIS A 59 -1.39 19.88 2.79
N LEU A 60 -0.11 19.66 2.47
CA LEU A 60 0.31 19.51 1.08
C LEU A 60 -0.48 18.37 0.41
N GLU A 61 -0.76 18.59 -0.87
CA GLU A 61 -1.40 17.56 -1.68
C GLU A 61 -0.42 16.42 -1.92
N TYR A 62 -0.91 15.19 -1.81
CA TYR A 62 -0.06 14.02 -1.97
C TYR A 62 0.28 13.78 -3.44
N GLU A 63 1.57 13.58 -3.69
CA GLU A 63 2.07 12.98 -4.93
C GLU A 63 3.14 11.98 -4.52
N SER A 64 3.27 10.90 -5.29
CA SER A 64 4.28 9.88 -5.00
C SER A 64 5.68 10.51 -5.03
N VAL A 65 6.46 10.29 -3.96
CA VAL A 65 7.76 10.94 -3.79
C VAL A 65 8.94 9.99 -3.99
N THR A 66 8.70 8.67 -4.01
CA THR A 66 9.80 7.71 -4.17
C THR A 66 9.65 6.92 -5.46
N GLU A 67 10.79 6.58 -6.07
CA GLU A 67 10.83 5.70 -7.24
C GLU A 67 10.33 4.30 -6.87
N GLU A 68 10.68 3.84 -5.67
CA GLU A 68 10.30 2.52 -5.18
C GLU A 68 8.78 2.37 -5.17
N PHE A 69 8.08 3.37 -4.67
CA PHE A 69 6.61 3.33 -4.63
C PHE A 69 6.02 3.41 -6.03
N ARG A 70 6.55 4.30 -6.88
CA ARG A 70 6.07 4.40 -8.27
C ARG A 70 6.25 3.10 -9.01
N ALA A 71 7.38 2.43 -8.82
CA ALA A 71 7.64 1.13 -9.43
C ALA A 71 6.72 0.03 -8.90
N ALA A 72 6.24 0.17 -7.67
CA ALA A 72 5.34 -0.82 -7.06
C ALA A 72 3.87 -0.65 -7.45
N ARG A 73 3.49 0.45 -8.08
CA ARG A 73 2.10 0.71 -8.45
C ARG A 73 1.43 -0.43 -9.22
N PRO A 74 2.07 -1.02 -10.25
CA PRO A 74 1.45 -2.15 -10.95
C PRO A 74 1.17 -3.33 -10.02
N LYS A 75 2.03 -3.60 -9.07
CA LYS A 75 1.82 -4.67 -8.08
C LYS A 75 0.66 -4.36 -7.16
N LEU A 76 0.51 -3.10 -6.75
CA LEU A 76 -0.62 -2.68 -5.93
C LEU A 76 -1.94 -2.84 -6.69
N SER A 77 -1.95 -2.50 -7.96
CA SER A 77 -3.14 -2.69 -8.80
C SER A 77 -3.51 -4.16 -8.93
N ARG A 78 -2.52 -5.04 -9.09
CA ARG A 78 -2.74 -6.49 -9.13
C ARG A 78 -3.30 -6.99 -7.81
N LEU A 79 -2.77 -6.50 -6.70
CA LEU A 79 -3.25 -6.89 -5.37
C LEU A 79 -4.72 -6.51 -5.20
N ARG A 80 -5.10 -5.31 -5.59
CA ARG A 80 -6.49 -4.86 -5.52
C ARG A 80 -7.40 -5.79 -6.31
N LYS A 81 -7.00 -6.14 -7.52
CA LYS A 81 -7.77 -7.04 -8.37
C LYS A 81 -7.92 -8.41 -7.73
N LEU A 82 -6.85 -8.94 -7.14
CA LEU A 82 -6.89 -10.24 -6.47
C LEU A 82 -7.83 -10.22 -5.28
N VAL A 83 -7.81 -9.15 -4.50
CA VAL A 83 -8.72 -8.99 -3.36
C VAL A 83 -10.17 -8.90 -3.83
N ASP A 84 -10.43 -8.14 -4.87
CA ASP A 84 -11.77 -8.01 -5.43
C ASP A 84 -12.28 -9.35 -5.95
N ASP A 85 -11.44 -10.10 -6.67
CA ASP A 85 -11.80 -11.43 -7.18
C ASP A 85 -12.09 -12.40 -6.03
N PHE A 86 -11.30 -12.36 -4.97
CA PHE A 86 -11.50 -13.21 -3.80
C PHE A 86 -12.82 -12.87 -3.12
N ALA A 87 -13.11 -11.60 -2.93
CA ALA A 87 -14.34 -11.14 -2.32
C ALA A 87 -15.55 -11.60 -3.14
N LEU A 88 -15.47 -11.49 -4.46
CA LEU A 88 -16.54 -11.92 -5.35
C LEU A 88 -16.78 -13.43 -5.25
N ARG A 89 -15.72 -14.22 -5.24
CA ARG A 89 -15.83 -15.67 -5.08
C ARG A 89 -16.43 -16.06 -3.75
N SER A 90 -16.03 -15.39 -2.68
CA SER A 90 -16.57 -15.64 -1.35
C SER A 90 -18.08 -15.34 -1.30
N THR A 91 -18.51 -14.30 -2.00
CA THR A 91 -19.92 -13.94 -2.07
C THR A 91 -20.72 -14.97 -2.87
N THR A 92 -20.16 -15.48 -3.97
CA THR A 92 -20.85 -16.43 -4.84
C THR A 92 -20.82 -17.86 -4.31
N ALA A 93 -19.94 -18.16 -3.38
CA ALA A 93 -19.81 -19.50 -2.80
C ALA A 93 -20.89 -19.81 -1.77
N VAL A 94 -21.73 -18.86 -1.46
CA VAL A 94 -22.80 -19.05 -0.47
C VAL A 94 -24.08 -19.69 -1.11
#